data_451275c7aa7b7cd697383e5db9e4fdcb
#
_entry.id   451275c7aa7b7cd697383e5db9e4fdcb
#
_cell.length_a   1.000
_cell.length_b   1.000
_cell.length_c   1.000
_cell.angle_alpha   90.00
_cell.angle_beta   90.00
_cell.angle_gamma   90.00
#
_symmetry.space_group_name_H-M   'P 1'
#
loop_
_entity.id
_entity.type
_entity.pdbx_description
1 polymer ?
#
loop_
_entity_poly.entity_id
_entity_poly.type
_entity_poly.pdbx_seq_one_letter_code
_entity_poly.pdbx_strand_id
1 'polypeptide(L)'
;MMRLGWADAGVIVPWTVWKQFGDTKIVKDNWEAMNRFMNHVYETKYDHKTLIKENGNYQWADWVGYEPLESYYRRHLVPGTKVVLPEAVDYWSYLSAAYWALDATYMADMAKGIGLDPSKYNKMADEAIAYINEKFINADGTFKNQILNTMQTPALFALKVKAVKGDAKDAMLARLRKNFEEHGNCLQTGFLGTSILMGTLTENGMSDMAYELLFQRKNPSWLFSVDNGATTIWERWDGYSKEHGVGIRRMNSYNHYAYGCVCEWIWETAAGIASDPATPGFKHIIMKPVPDKRLGFVKAEYNSAAGLIKSAWRYEGDNWIWEFTVPEGATASVTLPGESESKLYKSGSYQIVK
;
A
#
# COMPACT_ATOMS: atom_id res chain seq x y z
N MET A 1 -16.85 8.79 -16.03
CA MET A 1 -15.91 9.72 -15.37
C MET A 1 -14.90 8.88 -14.63
N MET A 2 -13.62 8.95 -15.01
CA MET A 2 -12.56 8.19 -14.36
C MET A 2 -12.10 8.93 -13.11
N ARG A 3 -11.97 8.20 -12.00
CA ARG A 3 -11.43 8.70 -10.73
C ARG A 3 -10.20 7.88 -10.43
N LEU A 4 -9.02 8.50 -10.57
CA LEU A 4 -7.76 7.86 -10.21
C LEU A 4 -7.76 7.53 -8.70
N GLY A 5 -7.15 6.42 -8.36
CA GLY A 5 -7.30 5.77 -7.06
C GLY A 5 -8.41 4.70 -7.03
N TRP A 6 -9.36 4.76 -8.01
CA TRP A 6 -10.50 3.84 -8.05
C TRP A 6 -10.69 3.19 -9.43
N ALA A 7 -10.38 3.91 -10.49
CA ALA A 7 -10.43 3.38 -11.86
C ALA A 7 -9.20 2.54 -12.21
N ASP A 8 -8.14 2.68 -11.45
CA ASP A 8 -6.81 2.10 -11.67
C ASP A 8 -6.79 0.57 -11.50
N ALA A 9 -7.87 0.00 -10.97
CA ALA A 9 -8.04 -1.45 -10.92
C ALA A 9 -7.84 -2.13 -12.28
N GLY A 10 -8.11 -1.43 -13.38
CA GLY A 10 -7.86 -1.89 -14.75
C GLY A 10 -6.38 -2.14 -15.05
N VAL A 11 -5.45 -1.51 -14.32
CA VAL A 11 -4.00 -1.70 -14.42
C VAL A 11 -3.49 -2.55 -13.24
N ILE A 12 -3.91 -2.21 -12.02
CA ILE A 12 -3.42 -2.83 -10.79
C ILE A 12 -3.76 -4.32 -10.72
N VAL A 13 -4.99 -4.71 -11.09
CA VAL A 13 -5.41 -6.12 -11.01
C VAL A 13 -4.62 -7.02 -11.97
N PRO A 14 -4.47 -6.68 -13.28
CA PRO A 14 -3.60 -7.45 -14.17
C PRO A 14 -2.15 -7.55 -13.69
N TRP A 15 -1.58 -6.46 -13.15
CA TRP A 15 -0.24 -6.46 -12.59
C TRP A 15 -0.13 -7.39 -11.37
N THR A 16 -1.09 -7.32 -10.44
CA THR A 16 -1.10 -8.16 -9.23
C THR A 16 -1.22 -9.64 -9.58
N VAL A 17 -2.12 -10.00 -10.50
CA VAL A 17 -2.29 -11.40 -10.96
C VAL A 17 -1.03 -11.89 -11.64
N TRP A 18 -0.42 -11.08 -12.50
CA TRP A 18 0.84 -11.43 -13.15
C TRP A 18 1.99 -11.59 -12.13
N LYS A 19 2.15 -10.66 -11.19
CA LYS A 19 3.14 -10.74 -10.12
C LYS A 19 2.97 -12.03 -9.31
N GLN A 20 1.73 -12.35 -8.96
CA GLN A 20 1.41 -13.49 -8.08
C GLN A 20 1.54 -14.85 -8.77
N PHE A 21 1.10 -14.96 -10.01
CA PHE A 21 0.99 -16.23 -10.71
C PHE A 21 1.99 -16.41 -11.87
N GLY A 22 2.68 -15.35 -12.28
CA GLY A 22 3.55 -15.36 -13.46
C GLY A 22 2.79 -15.47 -14.79
N ASP A 23 1.46 -15.34 -14.77
CA ASP A 23 0.60 -15.46 -15.94
C ASP A 23 0.62 -14.17 -16.77
N THR A 24 1.33 -14.21 -17.90
CA THR A 24 1.36 -13.08 -18.85
C THR A 24 0.11 -12.95 -19.72
N LYS A 25 -0.78 -13.96 -19.70
CA LYS A 25 -1.98 -13.93 -20.54
C LYS A 25 -2.91 -12.79 -20.15
N ILE A 26 -3.15 -12.59 -18.85
CA ILE A 26 -4.02 -11.49 -18.36
C ILE A 26 -3.47 -10.14 -18.78
N VAL A 27 -2.14 -9.96 -18.77
CA VAL A 27 -1.49 -8.72 -19.21
C VAL A 27 -1.70 -8.51 -20.70
N LYS A 28 -1.45 -9.53 -21.53
CA LYS A 28 -1.56 -9.46 -22.99
C LYS A 28 -3.02 -9.21 -23.43
N ASP A 29 -3.97 -9.92 -22.84
CA ASP A 29 -5.39 -9.79 -23.17
C ASP A 29 -5.95 -8.40 -22.86
N ASN A 30 -5.42 -7.73 -21.82
CA ASN A 30 -5.88 -6.40 -21.39
C ASN A 30 -4.96 -5.25 -21.83
N TRP A 31 -3.84 -5.55 -22.51
CA TRP A 31 -2.81 -4.57 -22.82
C TRP A 31 -3.32 -3.35 -23.56
N GLU A 32 -4.15 -3.54 -24.56
CA GLU A 32 -4.71 -2.45 -25.36
C GLU A 32 -5.67 -1.55 -24.54
N ALA A 33 -6.50 -2.19 -23.69
CA ALA A 33 -7.41 -1.44 -22.82
C ALA A 33 -6.64 -0.61 -21.77
N MET A 34 -5.61 -1.20 -21.16
CA MET A 34 -4.71 -0.49 -20.25
C MET A 34 -4.00 0.67 -20.95
N ASN A 35 -3.50 0.46 -22.16
CA ASN A 35 -2.89 1.53 -22.95
C ASN A 35 -3.84 2.69 -23.26
N ARG A 36 -5.09 2.40 -23.64
CA ARG A 36 -6.09 3.44 -23.86
C ARG A 36 -6.37 4.24 -22.60
N PHE A 37 -6.46 3.57 -21.44
CA PHE A 37 -6.58 4.22 -20.14
C PHE A 37 -5.39 5.14 -19.87
N MET A 38 -4.16 4.61 -19.97
CA MET A 38 -2.92 5.37 -19.74
C MET A 38 -2.80 6.57 -20.66
N ASN A 39 -3.07 6.41 -21.95
CA ASN A 39 -3.01 7.52 -22.91
C ASN A 39 -4.05 8.60 -22.61
N HIS A 40 -5.29 8.21 -22.29
CA HIS A 40 -6.34 9.16 -21.96
C HIS A 40 -5.97 10.02 -20.75
N VAL A 41 -5.47 9.41 -19.68
CA VAL A 41 -5.03 10.17 -18.50
C VAL A 41 -3.83 11.07 -18.84
N TYR A 42 -2.89 10.59 -19.63
CA TYR A 42 -1.72 11.35 -20.05
C TYR A 42 -2.09 12.57 -20.94
N GLU A 43 -3.03 12.42 -21.87
CA GLU A 43 -3.50 13.49 -22.75
C GLU A 43 -4.23 14.59 -21.97
N THR A 44 -4.90 14.26 -20.90
CA THR A 44 -5.53 15.23 -19.99
C THR A 44 -4.51 15.98 -19.12
N LYS A 45 -3.21 15.66 -19.23
CA LYS A 45 -2.08 16.25 -18.50
C LYS A 45 -2.33 16.40 -17.01
N TYR A 46 -2.96 15.40 -16.41
CA TYR A 46 -3.38 15.44 -15.00
C TYR A 46 -4.29 16.64 -14.70
N ASP A 47 -4.98 17.19 -15.68
CA ASP A 47 -5.88 18.32 -15.47
C ASP A 47 -7.09 17.89 -14.65
N HIS A 48 -6.90 17.97 -13.34
CA HIS A 48 -7.91 17.63 -12.36
C HIS A 48 -9.09 18.57 -12.35
N LYS A 49 -8.97 19.78 -12.95
CA LYS A 49 -10.11 20.67 -13.15
C LYS A 49 -11.12 20.06 -14.09
N THR A 50 -10.68 19.24 -15.06
CA THR A 50 -11.58 18.47 -15.92
C THR A 50 -12.09 17.19 -15.26
N LEU A 51 -11.35 16.60 -14.33
CA LEU A 51 -11.78 15.43 -13.54
C LEU A 51 -12.70 15.83 -12.38
N ILE A 52 -12.52 17.02 -11.81
CA ILE A 52 -13.36 17.63 -10.77
C ILE A 52 -14.27 18.65 -11.46
N LYS A 53 -15.08 18.19 -12.41
CA LYS A 53 -15.99 19.08 -13.13
C LYS A 53 -17.01 19.73 -12.22
N GLU A 54 -17.32 20.98 -12.58
CA GLU A 54 -18.25 21.98 -12.06
C GLU A 54 -19.64 21.50 -11.57
N ASN A 55 -19.95 20.21 -11.65
CA ASN A 55 -21.26 19.64 -11.34
C ASN A 55 -21.25 18.71 -10.09
N GLY A 56 -20.41 18.99 -9.09
CA GLY A 56 -20.49 18.29 -7.80
C GLY A 56 -20.01 16.82 -7.82
N ASN A 57 -19.21 16.44 -8.81
CA ASN A 57 -18.59 15.12 -8.85
C ASN A 57 -17.34 15.12 -7.95
N TYR A 58 -17.56 14.78 -6.71
CA TYR A 58 -16.51 14.65 -5.73
C TYR A 58 -15.55 13.50 -6.10
N GLN A 59 -14.25 13.69 -5.89
CA GLN A 59 -13.29 12.60 -5.77
C GLN A 59 -13.59 11.87 -4.46
N TRP A 60 -13.46 10.53 -4.47
CA TRP A 60 -13.68 9.78 -3.25
C TRP A 60 -12.49 9.85 -2.29
N ALA A 61 -11.36 10.38 -2.77
CA ALA A 61 -10.13 10.52 -1.97
C ALA A 61 -9.77 9.21 -1.27
N ASP A 62 -9.22 9.30 -0.08
CA ASP A 62 -8.97 8.14 0.78
C ASP A 62 -10.24 7.81 1.59
N TRP A 63 -11.14 7.07 0.95
CA TRP A 63 -12.51 6.82 1.42
C TRP A 63 -12.55 6.15 2.80
N VAL A 64 -13.43 6.65 3.65
CA VAL A 64 -13.68 6.15 5.02
C VAL A 64 -12.49 6.33 5.97
N GLY A 65 -11.50 7.16 5.62
CA GLY A 65 -10.43 7.58 6.52
C GLY A 65 -10.89 8.56 7.60
N TYR A 66 -10.02 8.82 8.57
CA TYR A 66 -10.24 9.78 9.65
C TYR A 66 -9.51 11.10 9.41
N GLU A 67 -8.88 11.26 8.26
CA GLU A 67 -8.07 12.43 7.92
C GLU A 67 -8.91 13.69 7.64
N PRO A 68 -8.34 14.90 7.80
CA PRO A 68 -9.10 16.14 7.71
C PRO A 68 -9.83 16.40 6.40
N LEU A 69 -9.28 15.92 5.28
CA LEU A 69 -9.85 16.15 3.93
C LEU A 69 -10.58 14.92 3.38
N GLU A 70 -10.90 13.97 4.23
CA GLU A 70 -11.62 12.76 3.84
C GLU A 70 -13.04 13.12 3.37
N SER A 71 -13.45 12.56 2.21
CA SER A 71 -14.68 12.98 1.53
C SER A 71 -15.96 12.39 2.14
N TYR A 72 -15.88 11.20 2.72
CA TYR A 72 -17.03 10.52 3.29
C TYR A 72 -17.69 11.34 4.43
N TYR A 73 -16.88 11.90 5.32
CA TYR A 73 -17.34 12.74 6.42
C TYR A 73 -17.61 14.19 6.03
N ARG A 74 -17.53 14.54 4.74
CA ARG A 74 -17.66 15.91 4.22
C ARG A 74 -16.68 16.91 4.84
N ARG A 75 -15.57 16.46 5.34
CA ARG A 75 -14.49 17.31 5.89
C ARG A 75 -13.83 18.17 4.83
N HIS A 76 -14.03 17.82 3.56
CA HIS A 76 -13.58 18.57 2.40
C HIS A 76 -14.47 19.78 2.04
N LEU A 77 -15.56 20.02 2.76
CA LEU A 77 -16.47 21.13 2.49
C LEU A 77 -16.26 22.27 3.50
N VAL A 78 -16.47 23.50 3.04
CA VAL A 78 -16.63 24.65 3.91
C VAL A 78 -17.85 24.41 4.81
N PRO A 79 -17.70 24.53 6.15
CA PRO A 79 -18.79 24.22 7.08
C PRO A 79 -20.10 24.93 6.72
N GLY A 80 -21.19 24.16 6.70
CA GLY A 80 -22.52 24.66 6.39
C GLY A 80 -22.80 24.95 4.91
N THR A 81 -21.88 24.62 4.02
CA THR A 81 -22.00 24.88 2.58
C THR A 81 -21.85 23.61 1.73
N LYS A 82 -21.98 23.77 0.41
CA LYS A 82 -21.60 22.76 -0.60
C LYS A 82 -20.30 23.13 -1.33
N VAL A 83 -19.57 24.12 -0.83
CA VAL A 83 -18.33 24.60 -1.43
C VAL A 83 -17.19 23.67 -1.00
N VAL A 84 -16.43 23.15 -1.96
CA VAL A 84 -15.26 22.32 -1.72
C VAL A 84 -14.09 23.21 -1.32
N LEU A 85 -13.38 22.80 -0.26
CA LEU A 85 -12.15 23.48 0.17
C LEU A 85 -11.07 23.40 -0.92
N PRO A 86 -10.36 24.49 -1.25
CA PRO A 86 -9.22 24.44 -2.18
C PRO A 86 -8.18 23.39 -1.79
N GLU A 87 -7.95 23.20 -0.50
CA GLU A 87 -7.03 22.21 0.07
C GLU A 87 -7.45 20.78 -0.28
N ALA A 88 -8.75 20.50 -0.33
CA ALA A 88 -9.26 19.20 -0.77
C ALA A 88 -9.04 18.98 -2.27
N VAL A 89 -9.16 20.02 -3.08
CA VAL A 89 -8.85 19.95 -4.53
C VAL A 89 -7.37 19.62 -4.73
N ASP A 90 -6.47 20.25 -3.99
CA ASP A 90 -5.04 19.93 -4.00
C ASP A 90 -4.77 18.49 -3.59
N TYR A 91 -5.40 18.03 -2.52
CA TYR A 91 -5.26 16.64 -2.05
C TYR A 91 -5.71 15.63 -3.10
N TRP A 92 -6.87 15.85 -3.72
CA TRP A 92 -7.38 14.96 -4.75
C TRP A 92 -6.49 14.95 -5.99
N SER A 93 -5.97 16.11 -6.37
CA SER A 93 -5.03 16.24 -7.48
C SER A 93 -3.73 15.50 -7.19
N TYR A 94 -3.22 15.65 -5.98
CA TYR A 94 -2.04 14.94 -5.52
C TYR A 94 -2.23 13.41 -5.56
N LEU A 95 -3.31 12.90 -4.97
CA LEU A 95 -3.60 11.45 -4.98
C LEU A 95 -3.71 10.90 -6.39
N SER A 96 -4.39 11.63 -7.28
CA SER A 96 -4.51 11.22 -8.68
C SER A 96 -3.15 11.15 -9.38
N ALA A 97 -2.27 12.13 -9.15
CA ALA A 97 -0.91 12.11 -9.71
C ALA A 97 -0.07 10.95 -9.14
N ALA A 98 -0.23 10.65 -7.84
CA ALA A 98 0.46 9.54 -7.20
C ALA A 98 0.01 8.18 -7.76
N TYR A 99 -1.30 7.97 -7.94
CA TYR A 99 -1.81 6.77 -8.60
C TYR A 99 -1.34 6.65 -10.04
N TRP A 100 -1.33 7.77 -10.78
CA TRP A 100 -0.78 7.77 -12.12
C TRP A 100 0.69 7.35 -12.17
N ALA A 101 1.50 7.79 -11.21
CA ALA A 101 2.90 7.36 -11.11
C ALA A 101 3.02 5.86 -10.82
N LEU A 102 2.14 5.31 -9.98
CA LEU A 102 2.08 3.87 -9.70
C LEU A 102 1.65 3.08 -10.93
N ASP A 103 0.58 3.48 -11.61
CA ASP A 103 0.09 2.83 -12.82
C ASP A 103 1.16 2.80 -13.91
N ALA A 104 1.84 3.92 -14.11
CA ALA A 104 2.94 3.99 -15.09
C ALA A 104 4.08 3.04 -14.72
N THR A 105 4.43 2.93 -13.44
CA THR A 105 5.41 1.96 -12.95
C THR A 105 4.96 0.52 -13.21
N TYR A 106 3.72 0.19 -12.89
CA TYR A 106 3.17 -1.16 -13.13
C TYR A 106 3.06 -1.51 -14.62
N MET A 107 2.72 -0.53 -15.46
CA MET A 107 2.73 -0.70 -16.90
C MET A 107 4.13 -0.93 -17.46
N ALA A 108 5.16 -0.25 -16.91
CA ALA A 108 6.55 -0.49 -17.29
C ALA A 108 7.00 -1.92 -16.93
N ASP A 109 6.67 -2.38 -15.71
CA ASP A 109 6.95 -3.76 -15.27
C ASP A 109 6.28 -4.78 -16.20
N MET A 110 4.99 -4.60 -16.48
CA MET A 110 4.22 -5.50 -17.35
C MET A 110 4.74 -5.47 -18.79
N ALA A 111 5.08 -4.29 -19.33
CA ALA A 111 5.69 -4.18 -20.67
C ALA A 111 6.94 -5.06 -20.76
N LYS A 112 7.86 -4.89 -19.81
CA LYS A 112 9.07 -5.72 -19.73
C LYS A 112 8.72 -7.21 -19.60
N GLY A 113 7.74 -7.56 -18.79
CA GLY A 113 7.31 -8.94 -18.55
C GLY A 113 6.73 -9.64 -19.78
N ILE A 114 6.15 -8.89 -20.72
CA ILE A 114 5.63 -9.43 -21.99
C ILE A 114 6.56 -9.17 -23.20
N GLY A 115 7.78 -8.66 -22.94
CA GLY A 115 8.81 -8.46 -23.97
C GLY A 115 8.64 -7.17 -24.78
N LEU A 116 7.93 -6.17 -24.24
CA LEU A 116 7.79 -4.85 -24.86
C LEU A 116 8.74 -3.83 -24.24
N ASP A 117 8.99 -2.73 -24.94
CA ASP A 117 9.81 -1.62 -24.45
C ASP A 117 9.06 -0.85 -23.33
N PRO A 118 9.60 -0.76 -22.10
CA PRO A 118 8.99 -0.04 -20.99
C PRO A 118 9.23 1.48 -21.02
N SER A 119 10.04 2.02 -21.94
CA SER A 119 10.54 3.40 -21.94
C SER A 119 9.42 4.44 -21.88
N LYS A 120 8.33 4.21 -22.61
CA LYS A 120 7.15 5.08 -22.60
C LYS A 120 6.58 5.25 -21.20
N TYR A 121 6.44 4.17 -20.47
CA TYR A 121 5.82 4.18 -19.14
C TYR A 121 6.77 4.66 -18.07
N ASN A 122 8.07 4.35 -18.19
CA ASN A 122 9.10 4.93 -17.32
C ASN A 122 9.08 6.47 -17.44
N LYS A 123 9.02 7.00 -18.66
CA LYS A 123 8.90 8.44 -18.88
C LYS A 123 7.63 9.02 -18.24
N MET A 124 6.48 8.33 -18.37
CA MET A 124 5.22 8.76 -17.74
C MET A 124 5.33 8.80 -16.22
N ALA A 125 5.99 7.80 -15.60
CA ALA A 125 6.22 7.77 -14.16
C ALA A 125 7.13 8.92 -13.71
N ASP A 126 8.23 9.15 -14.41
CA ASP A 126 9.17 10.24 -14.10
C ASP A 126 8.50 11.63 -14.22
N GLU A 127 7.70 11.84 -15.25
CA GLU A 127 6.94 13.08 -15.45
C GLU A 127 5.89 13.28 -14.33
N ALA A 128 5.21 12.21 -13.90
CA ALA A 128 4.27 12.28 -12.79
C ALA A 128 4.96 12.64 -11.48
N ILE A 129 6.10 12.03 -11.19
CA ILE A 129 6.91 12.32 -9.99
C ILE A 129 7.43 13.77 -10.04
N ALA A 130 7.91 14.23 -11.21
CA ALA A 130 8.33 15.62 -11.39
C ALA A 130 7.17 16.60 -11.13
N TYR A 131 5.98 16.30 -11.66
CA TYR A 131 4.78 17.11 -11.42
C TYR A 131 4.39 17.13 -9.93
N ILE A 132 4.45 15.98 -9.23
CA ILE A 132 4.20 15.90 -7.79
C ILE A 132 5.14 16.84 -7.03
N ASN A 133 6.44 16.79 -7.33
CA ASN A 133 7.43 17.63 -6.68
C ASN A 133 7.24 19.11 -7.01
N GLU A 134 6.98 19.43 -8.28
CA GLU A 134 6.75 20.82 -8.69
C GLU A 134 5.50 21.43 -8.03
N LYS A 135 4.41 20.69 -7.94
CA LYS A 135 3.11 21.25 -7.53
C LYS A 135 2.84 21.11 -6.04
N PHE A 136 3.27 20.03 -5.41
CA PHE A 136 2.76 19.67 -4.09
C PHE A 136 3.83 19.58 -2.99
N ILE A 137 5.11 19.36 -3.35
CA ILE A 137 6.17 19.10 -2.36
C ILE A 137 7.25 20.20 -2.44
N ASN A 138 7.70 20.68 -1.28
CA ASN A 138 8.84 21.58 -1.14
C ASN A 138 10.16 20.80 -1.11
N ALA A 139 11.27 21.49 -1.31
CA ALA A 139 12.61 20.88 -1.31
C ALA A 139 12.98 20.19 0.01
N ASP A 140 12.39 20.61 1.13
CA ASP A 140 12.57 20.00 2.45
C ASP A 140 11.64 18.80 2.72
N GLY A 141 10.88 18.38 1.72
CA GLY A 141 9.92 17.28 1.83
C GLY A 141 8.61 17.63 2.53
N THR A 142 8.34 18.91 2.85
CA THR A 142 7.00 19.33 3.31
C THR A 142 6.06 19.50 2.14
N PHE A 143 4.76 19.29 2.38
CA PHE A 143 3.74 19.66 1.40
C PHE A 143 3.51 21.17 1.41
N LYS A 144 3.34 21.76 0.22
CA LYS A 144 3.00 23.20 0.06
C LYS A 144 1.66 23.53 0.70
N ASN A 145 0.69 22.65 0.54
CA ASN A 145 -0.55 22.68 1.29
C ASN A 145 -0.34 22.13 2.70
N GLN A 146 -0.42 23.02 3.71
CA GLN A 146 -0.03 22.68 5.07
C GLN A 146 -0.89 21.60 5.73
N ILE A 147 -2.15 21.46 5.33
CA ILE A 147 -3.04 20.39 5.86
C ILE A 147 -2.48 19.01 5.51
N LEU A 148 -1.89 18.83 4.32
CA LEU A 148 -1.33 17.54 3.90
C LEU A 148 -0.15 17.10 4.80
N ASN A 149 0.53 18.02 5.47
CA ASN A 149 1.59 17.70 6.43
C ASN A 149 1.04 17.10 7.75
N THR A 150 -0.25 17.24 8.00
CA THR A 150 -0.92 16.67 9.19
C THR A 150 -1.63 15.35 8.89
N MET A 151 -1.51 14.85 7.66
CA MET A 151 -2.17 13.65 7.18
C MET A 151 -1.15 12.52 6.95
N GLN A 152 -1.58 11.26 7.11
CA GLN A 152 -0.73 10.08 6.88
C GLN A 152 -0.67 9.71 5.41
N THR A 153 -1.82 9.64 4.75
CA THR A 153 -1.97 9.17 3.36
C THR A 153 -1.10 9.94 2.36
N PRO A 154 -1.00 11.28 2.38
CA PRO A 154 -0.11 11.98 1.46
C PRO A 154 1.36 11.58 1.59
N ALA A 155 1.86 11.47 2.82
CA ALA A 155 3.25 11.07 3.06
C ALA A 155 3.51 9.63 2.60
N LEU A 156 2.57 8.71 2.86
CA LEU A 156 2.66 7.32 2.40
C LEU A 156 2.75 7.22 0.88
N PHE A 157 1.93 7.97 0.14
CA PHE A 157 2.01 7.96 -1.32
C PHE A 157 3.30 8.59 -1.85
N ALA A 158 3.79 9.71 -1.26
CA ALA A 158 5.06 10.31 -1.66
C ALA A 158 6.24 9.34 -1.50
N LEU A 159 6.24 8.57 -0.40
CA LEU A 159 7.24 7.54 -0.13
C LEU A 159 7.09 6.35 -1.09
N LYS A 160 5.86 5.88 -1.32
CA LYS A 160 5.56 4.73 -2.20
C LYS A 160 5.98 4.97 -3.64
N VAL A 161 5.70 6.16 -4.19
CA VAL A 161 6.12 6.54 -5.55
C VAL A 161 7.56 7.08 -5.60
N LYS A 162 8.27 7.11 -4.46
CA LYS A 162 9.65 7.59 -4.35
C LYS A 162 9.83 9.05 -4.81
N ALA A 163 8.82 9.89 -4.57
CA ALA A 163 8.84 11.29 -4.92
C ALA A 163 9.89 12.10 -4.12
N VAL A 164 10.21 11.66 -2.91
CA VAL A 164 11.22 12.30 -2.03
C VAL A 164 12.44 11.40 -1.85
N LYS A 165 13.63 12.01 -1.72
CA LYS A 165 14.91 11.31 -1.55
C LYS A 165 15.81 12.06 -0.54
N GLY A 166 16.83 11.38 -0.01
CA GLY A 166 17.80 11.99 0.92
C GLY A 166 17.13 12.65 2.12
N ASP A 167 17.64 13.80 2.53
CA ASP A 167 17.19 14.54 3.73
C ASP A 167 15.68 14.86 3.70
N ALA A 168 15.12 15.16 2.54
CA ALA A 168 13.68 15.41 2.39
C ALA A 168 12.84 14.16 2.69
N LYS A 169 13.31 12.98 2.31
CA LYS A 169 12.70 11.71 2.67
C LYS A 169 12.77 11.46 4.17
N ASP A 170 13.94 11.66 4.77
CA ASP A 170 14.15 11.43 6.21
C ASP A 170 13.29 12.38 7.04
N ALA A 171 13.19 13.64 6.64
CA ALA A 171 12.31 14.61 7.26
C ALA A 171 10.81 14.23 7.12
N MET A 172 10.41 13.70 5.97
CA MET A 172 9.04 13.20 5.76
C MET A 172 8.74 11.98 6.65
N LEU A 173 9.66 11.02 6.77
CA LEU A 173 9.53 9.87 7.65
C LEU A 173 9.41 10.29 9.12
N ALA A 174 10.23 11.24 9.57
CA ALA A 174 10.16 11.77 10.93
C ALA A 174 8.80 12.44 11.22
N ARG A 175 8.26 13.22 10.28
CA ARG A 175 6.92 13.81 10.41
C ARG A 175 5.82 12.77 10.43
N LEU A 176 5.91 11.75 9.57
CA LEU A 176 4.93 10.67 9.53
C LEU A 176 4.92 9.89 10.85
N ARG A 177 6.09 9.57 11.41
CA ARG A 177 6.19 8.94 12.74
C ARG A 177 5.55 9.80 13.81
N LYS A 178 5.89 11.08 13.86
CA LYS A 178 5.30 12.03 14.81
C LYS A 178 3.77 12.10 14.67
N ASN A 179 3.24 12.07 13.44
CA ASN A 179 1.80 12.05 13.21
C ASN A 179 1.16 10.79 13.81
N PHE A 180 1.74 9.61 13.65
CA PHE A 180 1.22 8.40 14.31
C PHE A 180 1.23 8.54 15.83
N GLU A 181 2.30 9.05 16.41
CA GLU A 181 2.43 9.25 17.86
C GLU A 181 1.38 10.23 18.39
N GLU A 182 1.18 11.37 17.72
CA GLU A 182 0.16 12.39 18.05
C GLU A 182 -1.27 11.82 17.98
N HIS A 183 -1.52 10.81 17.16
CA HIS A 183 -2.78 10.10 17.07
C HIS A 183 -2.81 8.81 17.92
N GLY A 184 -1.90 8.68 18.89
CA GLY A 184 -1.85 7.54 19.82
C GLY A 184 -1.49 6.21 19.14
N ASN A 185 -0.65 6.26 18.12
CA ASN A 185 -0.29 5.15 17.25
C ASN A 185 -1.49 4.47 16.59
N CYS A 186 -2.49 5.27 16.22
CA CYS A 186 -3.63 4.83 15.44
C CYS A 186 -3.47 5.25 13.97
N LEU A 187 -3.94 4.42 13.07
CA LEU A 187 -4.03 4.81 11.66
C LEU A 187 -5.20 5.77 11.46
N GLN A 188 -5.02 6.73 10.53
CA GLN A 188 -6.06 7.68 10.14
C GLN A 188 -6.50 7.46 8.70
N THR A 189 -5.82 6.54 8.01
CA THR A 189 -5.99 6.25 6.59
C THR A 189 -7.34 5.58 6.30
N GLY A 190 -7.84 5.84 5.09
CA GLY A 190 -8.97 5.14 4.50
C GLY A 190 -8.50 3.96 3.63
N PHE A 191 -9.30 3.61 2.62
CA PHE A 191 -9.02 2.43 1.78
C PHE A 191 -7.73 2.56 0.99
N LEU A 192 -7.48 3.73 0.39
CA LEU A 192 -6.32 3.94 -0.47
C LEU A 192 -5.02 3.98 0.34
N GLY A 193 -5.00 4.78 1.41
CA GLY A 193 -3.83 4.91 2.27
C GLY A 193 -3.50 3.61 3.00
N THR A 194 -4.51 2.90 3.54
CA THR A 194 -4.30 1.64 4.25
C THR A 194 -3.74 0.56 3.33
N SER A 195 -4.12 0.54 2.04
CA SER A 195 -3.64 -0.47 1.08
C SER A 195 -2.13 -0.46 0.87
N ILE A 196 -1.50 0.69 1.04
CA ILE A 196 -0.04 0.84 0.88
C ILE A 196 0.71 1.04 2.21
N LEU A 197 -0.02 1.28 3.30
CA LEU A 197 0.55 1.74 4.58
C LEU A 197 1.63 0.81 5.10
N MET A 198 1.30 -0.44 5.37
CA MET A 198 2.19 -1.36 6.08
C MET A 198 3.45 -1.68 5.26
N GLY A 199 3.28 -1.93 3.96
CA GLY A 199 4.40 -2.16 3.04
C GLY A 199 5.30 -0.94 2.92
N THR A 200 4.72 0.27 2.76
CA THR A 200 5.49 1.51 2.66
C THR A 200 6.29 1.80 3.92
N LEU A 201 5.72 1.58 5.10
CA LEU A 201 6.45 1.73 6.37
C LEU A 201 7.66 0.79 6.41
N THR A 202 7.46 -0.49 6.11
CA THR A 202 8.53 -1.49 6.12
C THR A 202 9.62 -1.20 5.09
N GLU A 203 9.25 -0.84 3.86
CA GLU A 203 10.19 -0.47 2.79
C GLU A 203 11.07 0.74 3.15
N ASN A 204 10.60 1.55 4.10
CA ASN A 204 11.30 2.75 4.57
C ASN A 204 11.87 2.64 6.00
N GLY A 205 12.05 1.43 6.51
CA GLY A 205 12.72 1.19 7.80
C GLY A 205 11.87 1.46 9.03
N MET A 206 10.54 1.57 8.88
CA MET A 206 9.58 1.80 9.97
C MET A 206 8.78 0.53 10.30
N SER A 207 9.41 -0.64 10.26
CA SER A 207 8.73 -1.91 10.59
C SER A 207 8.25 -1.95 12.04
N ASP A 208 8.95 -1.28 12.95
CA ASP A 208 8.54 -1.09 14.33
C ASP A 208 7.18 -0.39 14.43
N MET A 209 7.00 0.70 13.67
CA MET A 209 5.73 1.41 13.61
C MET A 209 4.64 0.56 12.95
N ALA A 210 4.96 -0.19 11.90
CA ALA A 210 3.99 -1.11 11.27
C ALA A 210 3.47 -2.14 12.30
N TYR A 211 4.34 -2.69 13.12
CA TYR A 211 3.93 -3.58 14.22
C TYR A 211 3.14 -2.86 15.32
N GLU A 212 3.51 -1.62 15.68
CA GLU A 212 2.70 -0.82 16.62
C GLU A 212 1.26 -0.65 16.12
N LEU A 213 1.08 -0.35 14.84
CA LEU A 213 -0.24 -0.22 14.22
C LEU A 213 -1.00 -1.56 14.18
N LEU A 214 -0.30 -2.67 13.89
CA LEU A 214 -0.89 -4.01 13.90
C LEU A 214 -1.42 -4.39 15.29
N PHE A 215 -0.67 -4.08 16.35
CA PHE A 215 -1.03 -4.41 17.73
C PHE A 215 -1.90 -3.35 18.41
N GLN A 216 -2.22 -2.24 17.74
CA GLN A 216 -3.09 -1.20 18.28
C GLN A 216 -4.50 -1.75 18.52
N ARG A 217 -5.08 -1.43 19.70
CA ARG A 217 -6.42 -1.85 20.10
C ARG A 217 -7.43 -0.70 20.23
N LYS A 218 -6.95 0.56 20.15
CA LYS A 218 -7.83 1.73 20.14
C LYS A 218 -8.37 1.96 18.72
N ASN A 219 -9.58 2.48 18.60
CA ASN A 219 -10.13 2.91 17.31
C ASN A 219 -9.37 4.15 16.79
N PRO A 220 -8.98 4.17 15.50
CA PRO A 220 -9.11 3.14 14.47
C PRO A 220 -7.95 2.13 14.47
N SER A 221 -8.27 0.85 14.46
CA SER A 221 -7.30 -0.24 14.31
C SER A 221 -7.99 -1.57 13.98
N TRP A 222 -7.22 -2.54 13.47
CA TRP A 222 -7.74 -3.90 13.21
C TRP A 222 -8.18 -4.61 14.49
N LEU A 223 -7.34 -4.53 15.55
CA LEU A 223 -7.66 -5.24 16.79
C LEU A 223 -8.82 -4.59 17.56
N PHE A 224 -9.12 -3.32 17.35
CA PHE A 224 -10.37 -2.73 17.86
C PHE A 224 -11.58 -3.50 17.33
N SER A 225 -11.63 -3.77 16.04
CA SER A 225 -12.72 -4.55 15.45
C SER A 225 -12.77 -5.98 16.01
N VAL A 226 -11.61 -6.63 16.15
CA VAL A 226 -11.52 -7.99 16.75
C VAL A 226 -12.02 -8.01 18.20
N ASP A 227 -11.59 -7.05 19.03
CA ASP A 227 -12.01 -6.94 20.43
C ASP A 227 -13.52 -6.66 20.57
N ASN A 228 -14.11 -6.05 19.55
CA ASN A 228 -15.56 -5.83 19.47
C ASN A 228 -16.32 -7.00 18.82
N GLY A 229 -15.65 -8.11 18.52
CA GLY A 229 -16.28 -9.35 18.08
C GLY A 229 -16.31 -9.54 16.56
N ALA A 230 -15.50 -8.82 15.81
CA ALA A 230 -15.37 -9.01 14.37
C ALA A 230 -14.81 -10.40 14.06
N THR A 231 -15.49 -11.11 13.15
CA THR A 231 -15.02 -12.37 12.54
C THR A 231 -14.69 -12.20 11.06
N THR A 232 -14.90 -11.01 10.54
CA THR A 232 -14.67 -10.59 9.15
C THR A 232 -14.07 -9.19 9.15
N ILE A 233 -13.51 -8.75 8.04
CA ILE A 233 -13.06 -7.37 7.86
C ILE A 233 -14.28 -6.47 7.67
N TRP A 234 -14.37 -5.40 8.47
CA TRP A 234 -15.41 -4.40 8.37
C TRP A 234 -15.05 -3.30 7.37
N GLU A 235 -16.07 -2.70 6.76
CA GLU A 235 -15.93 -1.54 5.87
C GLU A 235 -15.39 -0.31 6.59
N ARG A 236 -15.71 -0.18 7.86
CA ARG A 236 -15.41 1.00 8.69
C ARG A 236 -14.67 0.61 9.95
N TRP A 237 -13.72 1.44 10.35
CA TRP A 237 -13.01 1.28 11.62
C TRP A 237 -13.95 1.33 12.83
N ASP A 238 -15.00 2.19 12.78
CA ASP A 238 -16.01 2.40 13.82
C ASP A 238 -17.34 1.70 13.51
N GLY A 239 -17.32 0.61 12.75
CA GLY A 239 -18.52 -0.07 12.28
C GLY A 239 -19.44 -0.52 13.42
N TYR A 240 -18.85 -1.01 14.51
CA TYR A 240 -19.55 -1.44 15.72
C TYR A 240 -18.62 -1.32 16.94
N SER A 241 -19.20 -1.05 18.10
CA SER A 241 -18.55 -1.25 19.39
C SER A 241 -19.52 -1.85 20.41
N LYS A 242 -18.99 -2.62 21.35
CA LYS A 242 -19.79 -3.16 22.47
C LYS A 242 -20.39 -2.06 23.34
N GLU A 243 -19.73 -0.92 23.43
CA GLU A 243 -20.12 0.22 24.25
C GLU A 243 -21.25 1.04 23.60
N HIS A 244 -21.15 1.30 22.28
CA HIS A 244 -22.06 2.23 21.58
C HIS A 244 -22.96 1.54 20.55
N GLY A 245 -22.80 0.22 20.34
CA GLY A 245 -23.56 -0.53 19.34
C GLY A 245 -23.11 -0.23 17.91
N VAL A 246 -24.06 -0.28 16.99
CA VAL A 246 -23.82 0.00 15.55
C VAL A 246 -23.50 1.47 15.37
N GLY A 247 -22.38 1.76 14.70
CA GLY A 247 -21.98 3.10 14.32
C GLY A 247 -22.94 3.73 13.30
N ILE A 248 -22.42 4.31 12.24
CA ILE A 248 -23.28 4.85 11.18
C ILE A 248 -23.99 3.70 10.46
N ARG A 249 -25.33 3.77 10.33
CA ARG A 249 -26.13 2.71 9.70
C ARG A 249 -26.00 2.63 8.17
N ARG A 250 -25.44 3.65 7.52
CA ARG A 250 -25.23 3.69 6.07
C ARG A 250 -23.77 3.40 5.78
N MET A 251 -23.50 2.69 4.67
CA MET A 251 -22.12 2.37 4.26
C MET A 251 -21.33 1.73 5.40
N ASN A 252 -21.87 0.66 5.96
CA ASN A 252 -21.30 -0.05 7.11
C ASN A 252 -21.47 -1.56 6.93
N SER A 253 -20.76 -2.11 5.95
CA SER A 253 -20.72 -3.55 5.74
C SER A 253 -19.80 -4.21 6.78
N TYR A 254 -20.25 -5.33 7.30
CA TYR A 254 -19.42 -6.18 8.17
C TYR A 254 -18.67 -7.28 7.40
N ASN A 255 -18.67 -7.22 6.07
CA ASN A 255 -17.92 -8.11 5.22
C ASN A 255 -17.40 -7.34 4.01
N HIS A 256 -16.28 -6.65 4.20
CA HIS A 256 -15.67 -5.78 3.20
C HIS A 256 -14.16 -6.02 3.12
N TYR A 257 -13.61 -6.19 1.91
CA TYR A 257 -12.22 -6.64 1.74
C TYR A 257 -11.15 -5.57 2.03
N ALA A 258 -11.46 -4.27 1.90
CA ALA A 258 -10.46 -3.23 1.74
C ALA A 258 -9.37 -3.21 2.83
N TYR A 259 -9.76 -3.22 4.09
CA TYR A 259 -8.79 -3.23 5.20
C TYR A 259 -8.13 -4.59 5.44
N GLY A 260 -8.55 -5.64 4.73
CA GLY A 260 -7.89 -6.94 4.70
C GLY A 260 -6.54 -6.94 3.98
N CYS A 261 -6.16 -5.83 3.33
CA CYS A 261 -4.84 -5.64 2.74
C CYS A 261 -3.69 -5.85 3.73
N VAL A 262 -3.91 -5.71 5.03
CA VAL A 262 -2.93 -6.05 6.07
C VAL A 262 -2.44 -7.50 5.98
N CYS A 263 -3.25 -8.40 5.45
CA CYS A 263 -2.87 -9.81 5.27
C CYS A 263 -1.72 -9.97 4.26
N GLU A 264 -1.66 -9.14 3.21
CA GLU A 264 -0.52 -9.13 2.29
C GLU A 264 0.78 -8.82 3.05
N TRP A 265 0.77 -7.80 3.90
CA TRP A 265 1.93 -7.44 4.69
C TRP A 265 2.33 -8.53 5.71
N ILE A 266 1.36 -9.16 6.38
CA ILE A 266 1.63 -10.29 7.28
C ILE A 266 2.32 -11.41 6.50
N TRP A 267 1.90 -11.65 5.28
CA TRP A 267 2.45 -12.69 4.41
C TRP A 267 3.84 -12.32 3.90
N GLU A 268 3.98 -11.16 3.27
CA GLU A 268 5.24 -10.73 2.65
C GLU A 268 6.30 -10.32 3.69
N THR A 269 5.88 -9.74 4.82
CA THR A 269 6.80 -9.17 5.81
C THR A 269 6.94 -10.03 7.06
N ALA A 270 5.85 -10.32 7.76
CA ALA A 270 5.96 -11.08 9.00
C ALA A 270 6.38 -12.52 8.73
N ALA A 271 5.79 -13.19 7.74
CA ALA A 271 6.21 -14.52 7.29
C ALA A 271 7.42 -14.47 6.34
N GLY A 272 7.64 -13.38 5.65
CA GLY A 272 8.76 -13.19 4.75
C GLY A 272 8.66 -14.00 3.45
N ILE A 273 7.47 -14.11 2.86
CA ILE A 273 7.26 -14.81 1.58
C ILE A 273 6.77 -13.81 0.53
N ALA A 274 7.64 -13.42 -0.40
CA ALA A 274 7.28 -12.53 -1.50
C ALA A 274 7.74 -13.08 -2.85
N SER A 275 6.98 -12.78 -3.92
CA SER A 275 7.39 -13.05 -5.29
C SER A 275 8.44 -12.04 -5.73
N ASP A 276 9.49 -12.48 -6.39
CA ASP A 276 10.46 -11.58 -7.02
C ASP A 276 9.80 -10.86 -8.22
N PRO A 277 9.74 -9.52 -8.24
CA PRO A 277 9.20 -8.78 -9.36
C PRO A 277 9.92 -9.02 -10.70
N ALA A 278 11.19 -9.43 -10.66
CA ALA A 278 11.97 -9.75 -11.86
C ALA A 278 11.62 -11.14 -12.44
N THR A 279 11.11 -12.04 -11.60
CA THR A 279 10.72 -13.40 -11.96
C THR A 279 9.39 -13.80 -11.32
N PRO A 280 8.27 -13.17 -11.76
CA PRO A 280 6.95 -13.37 -11.17
C PRO A 280 6.51 -14.85 -11.12
N GLY A 281 5.61 -15.17 -10.19
CA GLY A 281 5.04 -16.51 -10.02
C GLY A 281 5.87 -17.43 -9.13
N PHE A 282 6.72 -16.87 -8.27
CA PHE A 282 7.51 -17.60 -7.25
C PHE A 282 8.54 -18.59 -7.80
N LYS A 283 8.98 -18.42 -9.05
CA LYS A 283 10.13 -19.18 -9.57
C LYS A 283 11.42 -18.77 -8.87
N HIS A 284 11.52 -17.51 -8.51
CA HIS A 284 12.47 -16.99 -7.52
C HIS A 284 11.69 -16.33 -6.38
N ILE A 285 12.01 -16.71 -5.15
CA ILE A 285 11.27 -16.30 -3.95
C ILE A 285 12.14 -15.32 -3.17
N ILE A 286 11.58 -14.21 -2.74
CA ILE A 286 12.23 -13.36 -1.75
C ILE A 286 11.76 -13.82 -0.38
N MET A 287 12.69 -14.32 0.43
CA MET A 287 12.43 -14.78 1.78
C MET A 287 13.16 -13.86 2.78
N LYS A 288 12.38 -12.94 3.36
CA LYS A 288 12.91 -11.90 4.24
C LYS A 288 11.95 -11.62 5.40
N PRO A 289 11.82 -12.55 6.35
CA PRO A 289 10.95 -12.32 7.51
C PRO A 289 11.48 -11.17 8.38
N VAL A 290 10.54 -10.36 8.88
CA VAL A 290 10.79 -9.31 9.86
C VAL A 290 10.05 -9.72 11.14
N PRO A 291 10.69 -10.47 12.04
CA PRO A 291 10.04 -10.98 13.22
C PRO A 291 9.82 -9.91 14.29
N ASP A 292 8.72 -10.04 15.05
CA ASP A 292 8.46 -9.27 16.25
C ASP A 292 8.12 -10.21 17.40
N LYS A 293 8.78 -10.03 18.56
CA LYS A 293 8.61 -10.89 19.74
C LYS A 293 7.16 -10.96 20.24
N ARG A 294 6.35 -9.92 19.99
CA ARG A 294 4.92 -9.87 20.39
C ARG A 294 4.06 -10.89 19.65
N LEU A 295 4.44 -11.29 18.44
CA LEU A 295 3.76 -12.40 17.73
C LEU A 295 4.08 -13.76 18.36
N GLY A 296 5.26 -13.90 18.99
CA GLY A 296 5.75 -15.17 19.51
C GLY A 296 6.20 -16.13 18.40
N PHE A 297 5.34 -16.36 17.42
CA PHE A 297 5.62 -17.19 16.25
C PHE A 297 4.81 -16.76 15.04
N VAL A 298 5.29 -17.14 13.85
CA VAL A 298 4.53 -17.12 12.58
C VAL A 298 4.71 -18.48 11.91
N LYS A 299 3.63 -19.01 11.33
CA LYS A 299 3.66 -20.18 10.47
C LYS A 299 2.83 -19.90 9.23
N ALA A 300 3.47 -19.94 8.07
CA ALA A 300 2.86 -19.69 6.78
C ALA A 300 3.22 -20.79 5.79
N GLU A 301 2.23 -21.23 5.01
CA GLU A 301 2.38 -22.18 3.91
C GLU A 301 1.64 -21.64 2.70
N TYR A 302 2.32 -21.54 1.57
CA TYR A 302 1.74 -21.04 0.34
C TYR A 302 1.95 -22.02 -0.80
N ASN A 303 0.86 -22.51 -1.36
CA ASN A 303 0.90 -23.38 -2.53
C ASN A 303 0.95 -22.52 -3.80
N SER A 304 2.16 -22.12 -4.19
CA SER A 304 2.41 -21.28 -5.36
C SER A 304 2.39 -22.08 -6.67
N ALA A 305 2.42 -21.38 -7.80
CA ALA A 305 2.58 -22.01 -9.11
C ALA A 305 3.91 -22.80 -9.23
N ALA A 306 4.94 -22.44 -8.45
CA ALA A 306 6.22 -23.15 -8.39
C ALA A 306 6.24 -24.30 -7.35
N GLY A 307 5.16 -24.48 -6.59
CA GLY A 307 5.04 -25.49 -5.54
C GLY A 307 4.86 -24.92 -4.14
N LEU A 308 4.92 -25.79 -3.13
CA LEU A 308 4.66 -25.44 -1.74
C LEU A 308 5.85 -24.71 -1.11
N ILE A 309 5.62 -23.46 -0.71
CA ILE A 309 6.55 -22.63 0.03
C ILE A 309 6.13 -22.66 1.50
N LYS A 310 7.10 -22.82 2.40
CA LYS A 310 6.87 -22.74 3.85
C LYS A 310 7.80 -21.72 4.48
N SER A 311 7.29 -21.01 5.48
CA SER A 311 8.06 -20.15 6.37
C SER A 311 7.46 -20.23 7.77
N ALA A 312 8.23 -20.68 8.72
CA ALA A 312 7.78 -20.79 10.10
C ALA A 312 8.92 -20.35 11.03
N TRP A 313 8.68 -19.32 11.82
CA TRP A 313 9.64 -18.87 12.81
C TRP A 313 9.00 -18.75 14.19
N ARG A 314 9.83 -18.87 15.21
CA ARG A 314 9.46 -18.72 16.60
C ARG A 314 10.64 -18.24 17.44
N TYR A 315 10.34 -17.75 18.63
CA TYR A 315 11.33 -17.49 19.66
C TYR A 315 11.35 -18.62 20.68
N GLU A 316 12.55 -19.12 21.02
CA GLU A 316 12.81 -20.01 22.13
C GLU A 316 13.85 -19.34 23.03
N GLY A 317 13.41 -18.73 24.14
CA GLY A 317 14.22 -17.81 24.90
C GLY A 317 14.64 -16.60 24.07
N ASP A 318 15.93 -16.36 23.96
CA ASP A 318 16.48 -15.29 23.13
C ASP A 318 16.79 -15.72 21.69
N ASN A 319 16.75 -17.03 21.41
CA ASN A 319 17.00 -17.54 20.08
C ASN A 319 15.78 -17.36 19.18
N TRP A 320 16.01 -16.84 17.99
CA TRP A 320 15.03 -16.84 16.89
C TRP A 320 15.33 -18.05 15.99
N ILE A 321 14.34 -18.93 15.84
CA ILE A 321 14.45 -20.15 15.05
C ILE A 321 13.53 -20.02 13.86
N TRP A 322 14.06 -20.24 12.66
CA TRP A 322 13.33 -20.15 11.42
C TRP A 322 13.50 -21.39 10.56
N GLU A 323 12.40 -22.02 10.21
CA GLU A 323 12.31 -23.15 9.29
C GLU A 323 11.62 -22.71 8.02
N PHE A 324 12.21 -23.01 6.87
CA PHE A 324 11.60 -22.66 5.59
C PHE A 324 11.85 -23.72 4.52
N THR A 325 10.95 -23.76 3.51
CA THR A 325 11.03 -24.68 2.39
C THR A 325 10.94 -23.90 1.08
N VAL A 326 11.90 -24.17 0.20
CA VAL A 326 11.93 -23.72 -1.21
C VAL A 326 11.50 -24.90 -2.07
N PRO A 327 10.43 -24.77 -2.90
CA PRO A 327 9.91 -25.89 -3.69
C PRO A 327 10.89 -26.32 -4.79
N GLU A 328 10.68 -27.53 -5.31
CA GLU A 328 11.48 -28.07 -6.39
C GLU A 328 11.37 -27.20 -7.65
N GLY A 329 12.51 -26.92 -8.30
CA GLY A 329 12.56 -26.06 -9.48
C GLY A 329 12.55 -24.57 -9.21
N ALA A 330 12.38 -24.14 -7.94
CA ALA A 330 12.52 -22.74 -7.52
C ALA A 330 13.85 -22.46 -6.83
N THR A 331 14.13 -21.17 -6.67
CA THR A 331 15.23 -20.64 -5.85
C THR A 331 14.74 -19.56 -4.91
N ALA A 332 15.50 -19.22 -3.88
CA ALA A 332 15.15 -18.15 -2.97
C ALA A 332 16.35 -17.25 -2.64
N SER A 333 16.14 -15.94 -2.63
CA SER A 333 17.01 -14.97 -1.97
C SER A 333 16.56 -14.83 -0.53
N VAL A 334 17.41 -15.28 0.41
CA VAL A 334 17.12 -15.29 1.84
C VAL A 334 17.91 -14.19 2.53
N THR A 335 17.21 -13.26 3.19
CA THR A 335 17.82 -12.20 4.01
C THR A 335 17.41 -12.40 5.47
N LEU A 336 18.40 -12.50 6.36
CA LEU A 336 18.14 -12.69 7.78
C LEU A 336 17.76 -11.36 8.48
N PRO A 337 16.99 -11.41 9.57
CA PRO A 337 16.66 -10.21 10.34
C PRO A 337 17.90 -9.43 10.75
N GLY A 338 17.91 -8.11 10.47
CA GLY A 338 19.03 -7.22 10.74
C GLY A 338 20.19 -7.29 9.74
N GLU A 339 20.10 -8.13 8.70
CA GLU A 339 21.10 -8.20 7.63
C GLU A 339 20.61 -7.44 6.39
N SER A 340 21.57 -6.90 5.61
CA SER A 340 21.30 -6.23 4.33
C SER A 340 21.55 -7.15 3.12
N GLU A 341 22.42 -8.16 3.31
CA GLU A 341 22.81 -9.08 2.25
C GLU A 341 21.92 -10.31 2.20
N SER A 342 21.56 -10.73 1.00
CA SER A 342 20.83 -11.96 0.77
C SER A 342 21.74 -13.09 0.33
N LYS A 343 21.39 -14.31 0.73
CA LYS A 343 22.05 -15.55 0.27
C LYS A 343 21.09 -16.33 -0.63
N LEU A 344 21.64 -16.92 -1.69
CA LEU A 344 20.87 -17.76 -2.61
C LEU A 344 20.69 -19.17 -2.03
N TYR A 345 19.45 -19.62 -1.95
CA TYR A 345 19.06 -20.98 -1.59
C TYR A 345 18.40 -21.69 -2.78
N LYS A 346 18.76 -22.95 -2.97
CA LYS A 346 18.09 -23.86 -3.94
C LYS A 346 16.89 -24.53 -3.29
N SER A 347 16.20 -25.38 -4.05
CA SER A 347 15.13 -26.23 -3.50
C SER A 347 15.62 -27.06 -2.31
N GLY A 348 14.77 -27.17 -1.29
CA GLY A 348 15.09 -27.88 -0.05
C GLY A 348 14.38 -27.29 1.17
N SER A 349 14.56 -27.96 2.31
CA SER A 349 14.09 -27.47 3.61
C SER A 349 15.30 -27.10 4.47
N TYR A 350 15.19 -25.98 5.16
CA TYR A 350 16.30 -25.34 5.89
C TYR A 350 15.85 -24.93 7.28
N GLN A 351 16.78 -24.90 8.21
CA GLN A 351 16.59 -24.31 9.53
C GLN A 351 17.75 -23.36 9.84
N ILE A 352 17.42 -22.22 10.39
CA ILE A 352 18.36 -21.20 10.84
C ILE A 352 18.05 -20.87 12.29
N VAL A 353 19.08 -20.74 13.11
CA VAL A 353 19.01 -20.28 14.51
C VAL A 353 19.87 -19.01 14.62
N LYS A 354 19.32 -17.96 15.19
CA LYS A 354 19.97 -16.67 15.37
C LYS A 354 19.75 -16.11 16.77
#